data_cb478040ce5f8069b88911ad58694886
#
_entry.id   cb478040ce5f8069b88911ad58694886
#
_cell.length_a   1.000
_cell.length_b   1.000
_cell.length_c   1.000
_cell.angle_alpha   90.00
_cell.angle_beta   90.00
_cell.angle_gamma   90.00
#
_symmetry.space_group_name_H-M   'P 1'
#
loop_
_entity.id
_entity.type
_entity.pdbx_description
1 polymer ?
#
loop_
_entity_poly.entity_id
_entity_poly.type
_entity_poly.pdbx_seq_one_letter_code
_entity_poly.pdbx_strand_id
1 'polypeptide(L)'
;MRLKATYLPSFSRDLKRVRRRGLDEGELAAVIGLIIENTPEALDELRRRHHMHTLKGAWRGSSECHVANAGDWLLVWRVHEGVAFLQRTGTHDEIFR
;
A
#
# COMPACT_ATOMS: atom_id res chain seq x y z
N MET A 1 3.45 -10.62 -13.89
CA MET A 1 2.19 -10.30 -14.60
C MET A 1 1.60 -9.02 -14.01
N ARG A 2 1.36 -8.05 -14.87
CA ARG A 2 0.85 -6.74 -14.43
C ARG A 2 -0.55 -6.85 -13.83
N LEU A 3 -0.79 -6.16 -12.71
CA LEU A 3 -2.09 -6.15 -12.04
C LEU A 3 -2.91 -4.93 -12.45
N LYS A 4 -4.22 -5.04 -12.29
CA LYS A 4 -5.11 -3.89 -12.32
C LYS A 4 -5.25 -3.36 -10.90
N ALA A 5 -5.52 -2.07 -10.74
CA ALA A 5 -5.71 -1.48 -9.41
C ALA A 5 -7.16 -1.10 -9.19
N THR A 6 -7.65 -1.39 -8.00
CA THR A 6 -8.97 -0.96 -7.54
C THR A 6 -8.78 -0.25 -6.20
N TYR A 7 -9.32 0.96 -6.11
CA TYR A 7 -9.20 1.79 -4.91
C TYR A 7 -10.49 1.67 -4.11
N LEU A 8 -10.40 1.01 -2.95
CA LEU A 8 -11.59 0.82 -2.11
C LEU A 8 -12.01 2.15 -1.48
N PRO A 9 -13.30 2.29 -1.10
CA PRO A 9 -13.77 3.53 -0.46
C PRO A 9 -12.96 3.91 0.78
N SER A 10 -12.53 2.94 1.58
CA SER A 10 -11.69 3.17 2.75
C SER A 10 -10.36 3.82 2.37
N PHE A 11 -9.75 3.34 1.28
CA PHE A 11 -8.51 3.93 0.77
C PHE A 11 -8.73 5.37 0.31
N SER A 12 -9.83 5.61 -0.42
CA SER A 12 -10.15 6.95 -0.93
C SER A 12 -10.35 7.95 0.22
N ARG A 13 -10.97 7.51 1.32
CA ARG A 13 -11.12 8.35 2.52
C ARG A 13 -9.76 8.66 3.14
N ASP A 14 -8.90 7.63 3.24
CA ASP A 14 -7.55 7.80 3.77
C ASP A 14 -6.73 8.76 2.91
N LEU A 15 -6.91 8.70 1.60
CA LEU A 15 -6.17 9.57 0.66
C LEU A 15 -6.47 11.04 0.90
N LYS A 16 -7.70 11.38 1.26
CA LYS A 16 -8.06 12.77 1.62
C LYS A 16 -7.26 13.24 2.84
N ARG A 17 -7.05 12.37 3.81
CA ARG A 17 -6.25 12.67 5.01
C ARG A 17 -4.77 12.87 4.64
N VAL A 18 -4.26 12.02 3.77
CA VAL A 18 -2.88 12.12 3.25
C VAL A 18 -2.68 13.49 2.59
N ARG A 19 -3.62 13.91 1.76
CA ARG A 19 -3.58 15.21 1.08
C ARG A 19 -3.61 16.37 2.08
N ARG A 20 -4.46 16.30 3.09
CA ARG A 20 -4.56 17.36 4.11
C ARG A 20 -3.27 17.51 4.91
N ARG A 21 -2.53 16.42 5.08
CA ARG A 21 -1.22 16.46 5.76
C ARG A 21 -0.10 16.96 4.87
N GLY A 22 -0.36 17.14 3.57
CA GLY A 22 0.66 17.56 2.63
C GLY A 22 1.72 16.51 2.36
N LEU A 23 1.38 15.22 2.52
CA LEU A 23 2.30 14.14 2.21
C LEU A 23 2.49 14.01 0.71
N ASP A 24 3.66 13.50 0.31
CA ASP A 24 4.01 13.39 -1.10
C ASP A 24 3.26 12.25 -1.78
N GLU A 25 2.18 12.60 -2.51
CA GLU A 25 1.41 11.60 -3.25
C GLU A 25 2.23 10.93 -4.35
N GLY A 26 3.30 11.58 -4.83
CA GLY A 26 4.20 10.98 -5.79
C GLY A 26 4.91 9.75 -5.24
N GLU A 27 5.28 9.79 -3.95
CA GLU A 27 5.86 8.61 -3.29
C GLU A 27 4.85 7.47 -3.21
N LEU A 28 3.60 7.79 -2.86
CA LEU A 28 2.54 6.79 -2.81
C LEU A 28 2.29 6.19 -4.19
N ALA A 29 2.21 7.04 -5.21
CA ALA A 29 2.00 6.58 -6.59
C ALA A 29 3.14 5.67 -7.06
N ALA A 30 4.38 5.97 -6.70
CA ALA A 30 5.53 5.15 -7.06
C ALA A 30 5.43 3.75 -6.44
N VAL A 31 5.04 3.67 -5.17
CA VAL A 31 4.87 2.39 -4.47
C VAL A 31 3.72 1.58 -5.09
N ILE A 32 2.60 2.24 -5.37
CA ILE A 32 1.46 1.59 -6.04
C ILE A 32 1.89 1.08 -7.41
N GLY A 33 2.71 1.85 -8.12
CA GLY A 33 3.26 1.45 -9.42
C GLY A 33 4.04 0.14 -9.33
N LEU A 34 4.85 -0.03 -8.30
CA LEU A 34 5.60 -1.28 -8.09
C LEU A 34 4.65 -2.46 -7.83
N ILE A 35 3.58 -2.25 -7.08
CA ILE A 35 2.58 -3.28 -6.82
C ILE A 35 1.91 -3.71 -8.14
N ILE A 36 1.50 -2.73 -8.94
CA ILE A 36 0.84 -2.97 -10.22
C ILE A 36 1.76 -3.69 -11.19
N GLU A 37 3.04 -3.28 -11.25
CA GLU A 37 4.03 -3.91 -12.13
C GLU A 37 4.15 -5.39 -11.84
N ASN A 38 4.20 -5.77 -10.57
CA ASN A 38 4.14 -7.16 -10.10
C ASN A 38 5.16 -8.06 -10.79
N THR A 39 6.38 -7.57 -10.93
CA THR A 39 7.53 -8.34 -11.42
C THR A 39 8.38 -8.78 -10.24
N PRO A 40 9.24 -9.81 -10.42
CA PRO A 40 10.19 -10.19 -9.35
C PRO A 40 11.03 -9.01 -8.88
N GLU A 41 11.47 -8.14 -9.80
CA GLU A 41 12.27 -6.96 -9.49
C GLU A 41 11.48 -5.95 -8.67
N ALA A 42 10.22 -5.67 -9.06
CA ALA A 42 9.37 -4.73 -8.34
C ALA A 42 9.04 -5.25 -6.95
N LEU A 43 8.72 -6.54 -6.81
CA LEU A 43 8.42 -7.15 -5.52
C LEU A 43 9.65 -7.15 -4.62
N ASP A 44 10.83 -7.37 -5.18
CA ASP A 44 12.07 -7.31 -4.42
C ASP A 44 12.34 -5.90 -3.90
N GLU A 45 12.09 -4.88 -4.73
CA GLU A 45 12.22 -3.50 -4.29
C GLU A 45 11.24 -3.17 -3.16
N LEU A 46 10.00 -3.63 -3.27
CA LEU A 46 9.01 -3.45 -2.19
C LEU A 46 9.49 -4.08 -0.88
N ARG A 47 10.08 -5.28 -0.94
CA ARG A 47 10.60 -5.95 0.26
C ARG A 47 11.80 -5.22 0.85
N ARG A 48 12.77 -4.86 0.01
CA ARG A 48 14.02 -4.26 0.49
C ARG A 48 13.89 -2.81 0.92
N ARG A 49 13.18 -2.00 0.13
CA ARG A 49 13.09 -0.56 0.38
C ARG A 49 11.86 -0.16 1.17
N HIS A 50 10.79 -0.94 1.08
CA HIS A 50 9.50 -0.57 1.67
C HIS A 50 9.03 -1.58 2.71
N HIS A 51 9.87 -2.53 3.08
CA HIS A 51 9.58 -3.52 4.12
C HIS A 51 8.26 -4.26 3.91
N MET A 52 7.95 -4.62 2.66
CA MET A 52 6.72 -5.34 2.34
C MET A 52 6.67 -6.69 3.06
N HIS A 53 5.55 -6.96 3.68
CA HIS A 53 5.27 -8.23 4.33
C HIS A 53 3.78 -8.52 4.33
N THR A 54 3.43 -9.80 4.55
CA THR A 54 2.02 -10.22 4.65
C THR A 54 1.53 -10.04 6.07
N LEU A 55 0.24 -9.76 6.20
CA LEU A 55 -0.40 -9.55 7.50
C LEU A 55 -1.06 -10.84 8.00
N LYS A 56 -1.32 -10.88 9.31
CA LYS A 56 -1.94 -12.00 9.97
C LYS A 56 -3.24 -11.56 10.64
N GLY A 57 -3.96 -12.52 11.25
CA GLY A 57 -5.18 -12.24 11.97
C GLY A 57 -6.30 -11.72 11.08
N ALA A 58 -6.98 -10.68 11.52
CA ALA A 58 -8.11 -10.09 10.79
C ALA A 58 -7.72 -9.59 9.40
N TRP A 59 -6.44 -9.28 9.18
CA TRP A 59 -5.92 -8.78 7.90
C TRP A 59 -5.28 -9.88 7.05
N ARG A 60 -5.48 -11.11 7.41
CA ARG A 60 -4.90 -12.24 6.68
C ARG A 60 -5.27 -12.19 5.20
N GLY A 61 -4.27 -12.35 4.35
CA GLY A 61 -4.43 -12.24 2.90
C GLY A 61 -4.07 -10.88 2.35
N SER A 62 -3.87 -9.89 3.23
CA SER A 62 -3.41 -8.57 2.83
C SER A 62 -1.91 -8.43 3.03
N SER A 63 -1.31 -7.50 2.30
CA SER A 63 0.09 -7.12 2.43
C SER A 63 0.19 -5.68 2.90
N GLU A 64 1.32 -5.34 3.52
CA GLU A 64 1.60 -4.01 4.03
C GLU A 64 3.00 -3.60 3.60
N CYS A 65 3.20 -2.31 3.34
CA CYS A 65 4.54 -1.77 3.16
C CYS A 65 4.59 -0.35 3.71
N HIS A 66 5.83 0.17 3.85
CA HIS A 66 6.07 1.56 4.24
C HIS A 66 6.23 2.39 2.97
N VAL A 67 5.47 3.48 2.87
CA VAL A 67 5.50 4.34 1.68
C VAL A 67 6.80 5.14 1.65
N ALA A 68 7.17 5.74 2.80
CA ALA A 68 8.38 6.53 2.92
C ALA A 68 9.34 5.88 3.92
N ASN A 69 10.62 6.16 3.77
CA ASN A 69 11.65 5.61 4.67
C ASN A 69 11.60 6.19 6.08
N ALA A 70 11.00 7.34 6.23
CA ALA A 70 10.87 8.01 7.53
C ALA A 70 9.39 8.21 7.83
N GLY A 71 9.04 8.04 9.11
CA GLY A 71 7.69 8.27 9.57
C GLY A 71 6.80 7.04 9.45
N ASP A 72 5.59 7.21 9.96
CA ASP A 72 4.60 6.15 10.05
C ASP A 72 3.56 6.33 8.93
N TRP A 73 3.92 5.88 7.74
CA TRP A 73 3.02 5.95 6.59
C TRP A 73 2.99 4.61 5.89
N LEU A 74 1.90 3.89 6.06
CA LEU A 74 1.71 2.54 5.55
C LEU A 74 0.76 2.50 4.37
N LEU A 75 0.89 1.45 3.57
CA LEU A 75 -0.05 1.11 2.51
C LEU A 75 -0.43 -0.36 2.70
N VAL A 76 -1.73 -0.64 2.70
CA VAL A 76 -2.25 -2.01 2.86
C VAL A 76 -3.09 -2.35 1.63
N TRP A 77 -2.82 -3.51 1.04
CA TRP A 77 -3.52 -3.96 -0.15
C TRP A 77 -3.66 -5.47 -0.17
N ARG A 78 -4.53 -5.95 -1.04
CA ARG A 78 -4.77 -7.38 -1.24
C ARG A 78 -4.79 -7.67 -2.74
N VAL A 79 -4.16 -8.76 -3.15
CA VAL A 79 -4.15 -9.19 -4.56
C VAL A 79 -5.08 -10.38 -4.71
N HIS A 80 -5.99 -10.31 -5.67
CA HIS A 80 -6.90 -11.40 -5.98
C HIS A 80 -7.26 -11.38 -7.45
N GLU A 81 -7.07 -12.51 -8.12
CA GLU A 81 -7.43 -12.69 -9.53
C GLU A 81 -6.96 -11.55 -10.44
N GLY A 82 -5.68 -11.21 -10.34
CA GLY A 82 -5.08 -10.19 -11.21
C GLY A 82 -5.39 -8.75 -10.84
N VAL A 83 -6.01 -8.52 -9.68
CA VAL A 83 -6.37 -7.18 -9.22
C VAL A 83 -5.71 -6.90 -7.87
N ALA A 84 -5.12 -5.71 -7.76
CA ALA A 84 -4.63 -5.19 -6.49
C ALA A 84 -5.70 -4.27 -5.91
N PHE A 85 -6.27 -4.68 -4.78
CA PHE A 85 -7.27 -3.89 -4.06
C PHE A 85 -6.54 -3.04 -3.03
N LEU A 86 -6.47 -1.73 -3.25
CA LEU A 86 -5.86 -0.79 -2.31
C LEU A 86 -6.86 -0.54 -1.19
N GLN A 87 -6.51 -0.97 0.03
CA GLN A 87 -7.45 -1.02 1.15
C GLN A 87 -7.32 0.16 2.09
N ARG A 88 -6.10 0.47 2.54
CA ARG A 88 -5.86 1.52 3.51
C ARG A 88 -4.51 2.19 3.27
N THR A 89 -4.40 3.45 3.67
CA THR A 89 -3.11 4.15 3.79
C THR A 89 -3.19 5.13 4.96
N GLY A 90 -2.10 5.23 5.72
CA GLY A 90 -2.07 6.08 6.90
C GLY A 90 -1.09 5.55 7.94
N THR A 91 -1.26 5.98 9.18
CA THR A 91 -0.43 5.50 10.28
C THR A 91 -0.91 4.14 10.79
N HIS A 92 -0.07 3.46 11.59
CA HIS A 92 -0.47 2.21 12.25
C HIS A 92 -1.77 2.38 13.03
N ASP A 93 -1.86 3.45 13.81
CA ASP A 93 -3.04 3.70 14.63
C ASP A 93 -4.29 3.91 13.79
N GLU A 94 -4.16 4.63 12.68
CA GLU A 94 -5.30 4.92 11.81
C GLU A 94 -5.85 3.65 11.14
N ILE A 95 -4.97 2.72 10.82
CA ILE A 95 -5.35 1.51 10.06
C ILE A 95 -5.77 0.36 10.99
N PHE A 96 -5.01 0.14 12.06
CA PHE A 96 -5.14 -1.08 12.87
C PHE A 96 -5.81 -0.87 14.23
N ARG A 97 -6.35 0.29 14.43
CA ARG A 97 -6.96 0.59 15.70
C ARG A 97 -8.47 0.51 15.74
#